data_83b8b729d2dd193ef71ded4efe4ea6ec
#
_entry.id   83b8b729d2dd193ef71ded4efe4ea6ec
#
_cell.length_a   1.000
_cell.length_b   1.000
_cell.length_c   1.000
_cell.angle_alpha   90.00
_cell.angle_beta   90.00
_cell.angle_gamma   90.00
#
_symmetry.space_group_name_H-M   'P 1'
#
loop_
_entity.id
_entity.type
_entity.pdbx_description
1 polymer ?
#
loop_
_entity_poly.entity_id
_entity_poly.type
_entity_poly.pdbx_seq_one_letter_code
_entity_poly.pdbx_strand_id
1 'polypeptide(L)'
;MYGKGIIKGALVTMKHFFQTYWDDIRMMGKRYMSPQSVEYRSSKDVQGIFTVQYPEEKLIPPEEFRFIPFLVYDLDEEGNQNIRCTSCGICAKVCPPQCIWIEQTTDPDTGRPVPEPVEFYIDIDICMNCGYCAEYCPFDAIKMDHDYELASYDRKEAHIFDKERLLKPAEYYAGIRPRNFEREEEIRREKEAKKAAAEKAKAERSAKRASESE
;
A
#
# COMPACT_ATOMS: atom_id res chain seq x y z
N MET A 1 -28.14 35.48 30.78
CA MET A 1 -28.20 34.22 31.55
C MET A 1 -26.80 33.58 31.53
N TYR A 2 -25.91 34.11 32.37
CA TYR A 2 -24.55 33.59 32.55
C TYR A 2 -24.66 32.33 33.42
N GLY A 3 -24.12 31.19 32.98
CA GLY A 3 -24.06 29.95 33.76
C GLY A 3 -24.64 28.70 33.09
N LYS A 4 -25.61 28.82 32.17
CA LYS A 4 -26.17 27.64 31.47
C LYS A 4 -25.12 26.88 30.67
N GLY A 5 -24.13 27.58 30.08
CA GLY A 5 -23.06 26.97 29.36
C GLY A 5 -22.10 26.17 30.27
N ILE A 6 -21.81 26.68 31.46
CA ILE A 6 -20.97 26.02 32.46
C ILE A 6 -21.63 24.72 32.94
N ILE A 7 -22.91 24.78 33.25
CA ILE A 7 -23.68 23.60 33.68
C ILE A 7 -23.74 22.57 32.57
N LYS A 8 -23.96 23.00 31.31
CA LYS A 8 -23.97 22.09 30.17
C LYS A 8 -22.59 21.42 29.95
N GLY A 9 -21.53 22.18 30.09
CA GLY A 9 -20.16 21.64 30.01
C GLY A 9 -19.87 20.65 31.14
N ALA A 10 -20.26 20.96 32.37
CA ALA A 10 -20.11 20.04 33.50
C ALA A 10 -20.91 18.74 33.32
N LEU A 11 -22.12 18.83 32.75
CA LEU A 11 -22.92 17.64 32.45
C LEU A 11 -22.28 16.75 31.35
N VAL A 12 -21.61 17.33 30.35
CA VAL A 12 -20.89 16.57 29.32
C VAL A 12 -19.69 15.83 29.92
N THR A 13 -18.89 16.50 30.74
CA THR A 13 -17.76 15.85 31.44
C THR A 13 -18.23 14.72 32.36
N MET A 14 -19.31 14.96 33.13
CA MET A 14 -19.86 13.94 33.99
C MET A 14 -20.43 12.74 33.22
N LYS A 15 -21.07 12.98 32.09
CA LYS A 15 -21.50 11.91 31.18
C LYS A 15 -20.31 11.04 30.71
N HIS A 16 -19.21 11.64 30.24
CA HIS A 16 -18.02 10.89 29.80
C HIS A 16 -17.38 10.13 30.96
N PHE A 17 -17.34 10.70 32.15
CA PHE A 17 -16.87 10.01 33.35
C PHE A 17 -17.62 8.70 33.60
N PHE A 18 -18.97 8.75 33.63
CA PHE A 18 -19.78 7.55 33.84
C PHE A 18 -19.68 6.57 32.66
N GLN A 19 -19.60 7.04 31.42
CA GLN A 19 -19.44 6.20 30.26
C GLN A 19 -18.12 5.37 30.31
N THR A 20 -17.02 5.96 30.79
CA THR A 20 -15.74 5.28 30.95
C THR A 20 -15.89 4.04 31.83
N TYR A 21 -16.50 4.14 32.97
CA TYR A 21 -16.70 3.00 33.86
C TYR A 21 -17.74 1.99 33.33
N TRP A 22 -18.79 2.49 32.69
CA TRP A 22 -19.81 1.63 32.12
C TRP A 22 -19.27 0.70 31.04
N ASP A 23 -18.44 1.24 30.18
CA ASP A 23 -17.82 0.46 29.11
C ASP A 23 -16.82 -0.58 29.66
N ASP A 24 -16.06 -0.24 30.69
CA ASP A 24 -15.17 -1.17 31.35
C ASP A 24 -15.94 -2.33 32.02
N ILE A 25 -17.02 -2.03 32.73
CA ILE A 25 -17.89 -3.04 33.34
C ILE A 25 -18.54 -3.92 32.29
N ARG A 26 -19.03 -3.33 31.19
CA ARG A 26 -19.68 -4.06 30.09
C ARG A 26 -18.73 -5.03 29.37
N MET A 27 -17.48 -4.66 29.22
CA MET A 27 -16.48 -5.46 28.53
C MET A 27 -15.69 -6.39 29.46
N MET A 28 -15.89 -6.32 30.78
CA MET A 28 -15.30 -7.20 31.80
C MET A 28 -13.77 -7.39 31.62
N GLY A 29 -13.04 -6.30 31.39
CA GLY A 29 -11.58 -6.32 31.23
C GLY A 29 -11.08 -6.79 29.86
N LYS A 30 -11.92 -7.32 28.98
CA LYS A 30 -11.53 -7.73 27.62
C LYS A 30 -11.01 -6.56 26.76
N ARG A 31 -11.32 -5.33 27.18
CA ARG A 31 -10.88 -4.10 26.52
C ARG A 31 -9.36 -3.94 26.45
N TYR A 32 -8.62 -4.53 27.40
CA TYR A 32 -7.16 -4.40 27.50
C TYR A 32 -6.40 -5.70 27.33
N MET A 33 -7.05 -6.83 27.50
CA MET A 33 -6.39 -8.15 27.57
C MET A 33 -6.49 -8.98 26.28
N SER A 34 -7.22 -8.52 25.28
CA SER A 34 -7.43 -9.25 24.03
C SER A 34 -6.65 -8.60 22.88
N PRO A 35 -6.06 -9.37 21.94
CA PRO A 35 -5.48 -8.82 20.71
C PRO A 35 -6.46 -7.95 19.90
N GLN A 36 -7.76 -8.29 19.95
CA GLN A 36 -8.83 -7.50 19.31
C GLN A 36 -9.16 -6.19 20.04
N SER A 37 -8.60 -6.00 21.24
CA SER A 37 -8.84 -4.80 22.04
C SER A 37 -8.25 -3.53 21.43
N VAL A 38 -7.15 -3.64 20.71
CA VAL A 38 -6.52 -2.51 20.00
C VAL A 38 -7.40 -2.06 18.84
N GLU A 39 -7.96 -3.00 18.08
CA GLU A 39 -8.89 -2.70 16.99
C GLU A 39 -10.15 -2.00 17.48
N TYR A 40 -10.75 -2.49 18.59
CA TYR A 40 -11.88 -1.82 19.22
C TYR A 40 -11.53 -0.41 19.70
N ARG A 41 -10.39 -0.24 20.39
CA ARG A 41 -9.96 1.08 20.89
C ARG A 41 -9.60 2.07 19.77
N SER A 42 -9.28 1.58 18.57
CA SER A 42 -9.02 2.37 17.36
C SER A 42 -10.27 2.64 16.54
N SER A 43 -11.41 2.04 16.88
CA SER A 43 -12.66 2.17 16.14
C SER A 43 -13.34 3.52 16.38
N LYS A 44 -14.26 3.90 15.48
CA LYS A 44 -15.06 5.13 15.59
C LYS A 44 -16.06 5.11 16.75
N ASP A 45 -16.45 3.92 17.17
CA ASP A 45 -17.52 3.69 18.15
C ASP A 45 -16.99 3.56 19.57
N VAL A 46 -15.66 3.71 19.75
CA VAL A 46 -15.04 3.65 21.08
C VAL A 46 -15.52 4.80 21.97
N GLN A 47 -15.93 4.46 23.18
CA GLN A 47 -16.29 5.41 24.22
C GLN A 47 -15.39 5.18 25.45
N GLY A 48 -15.12 6.25 26.21
CA GLY A 48 -14.30 6.19 27.40
C GLY A 48 -12.79 6.16 27.08
N ILE A 49 -12.01 5.27 27.70
CA ILE A 49 -10.56 5.20 27.54
C ILE A 49 -10.22 4.48 26.23
N PHE A 50 -9.47 5.16 25.37
CA PHE A 50 -9.00 4.66 24.07
C PHE A 50 -7.47 4.66 23.93
N THR A 51 -6.74 4.79 25.04
CA THR A 51 -5.29 4.83 25.07
C THR A 51 -4.69 3.53 24.52
N VAL A 52 -3.70 3.64 23.65
CA VAL A 52 -2.88 2.56 23.13
C VAL A 52 -1.49 2.67 23.75
N GLN A 53 -0.99 1.57 24.30
CA GLN A 53 0.28 1.55 25.04
C GLN A 53 1.44 1.21 24.09
N TYR A 54 1.91 2.20 23.37
CA TYR A 54 3.10 2.09 22.54
C TYR A 54 4.36 1.94 23.45
N PRO A 55 5.34 1.05 23.14
CA PRO A 55 5.47 0.27 21.87
C PRO A 55 4.83 -1.12 21.89
N GLU A 56 4.29 -1.59 23.04
CA GLU A 56 3.71 -2.92 23.17
C GLU A 56 2.44 -3.09 22.35
N GLU A 57 1.69 -2.02 22.22
CA GLU A 57 0.50 -1.94 21.38
C GLU A 57 0.69 -0.86 20.31
N LYS A 58 0.33 -1.17 19.07
CA LYS A 58 0.41 -0.25 17.94
C LYS A 58 -0.97 0.00 17.35
N LEU A 59 -1.22 1.25 16.98
CA LEU A 59 -2.42 1.59 16.19
C LEU A 59 -2.34 0.93 14.83
N ILE A 60 -3.46 0.39 14.38
CA ILE A 60 -3.59 -0.16 13.03
C ILE A 60 -3.74 1.03 12.07
N PRO A 61 -2.81 1.23 11.12
CA PRO A 61 -2.93 2.30 10.15
C PRO A 61 -4.20 2.13 9.31
N PRO A 62 -4.88 3.22 8.92
CA PRO A 62 -6.00 3.13 7.99
C PRO A 62 -5.52 2.62 6.63
N GLU A 63 -6.39 1.94 5.87
CA GLU A 63 -6.05 1.34 4.57
C GLU A 63 -5.41 2.34 3.59
N GLU A 64 -5.84 3.60 3.61
CA GLU A 64 -5.31 4.65 2.73
C GLU A 64 -4.05 5.35 3.29
N PHE A 65 -3.45 4.81 4.34
CA PHE A 65 -2.21 5.35 4.89
C PHE A 65 -1.09 5.25 3.85
N ARG A 66 -0.29 6.34 3.73
CA ARG A 66 0.80 6.44 2.76
C ARG A 66 2.09 6.69 3.51
N PHE A 67 3.02 5.76 3.40
CA PHE A 67 4.35 5.97 3.93
C PHE A 67 5.41 5.59 2.88
N ILE A 68 6.23 4.57 3.10
CA ILE A 68 7.29 4.22 2.16
C ILE A 68 6.70 3.57 0.91
N PRO A 69 7.15 3.94 -0.30
CA PRO A 69 6.81 3.17 -1.49
C PRO A 69 7.57 1.84 -1.52
N PHE A 70 6.93 0.78 -2.00
CA PHE A 70 7.54 -0.53 -2.20
C PHE A 70 7.15 -1.12 -3.56
N LEU A 71 7.92 -2.09 -4.04
CA LEU A 71 7.70 -2.78 -5.30
C LEU A 71 6.95 -4.10 -5.07
N VAL A 72 5.95 -4.35 -5.91
CA VAL A 72 5.15 -5.57 -5.84
C VAL A 72 5.69 -6.61 -6.83
N TYR A 73 5.81 -7.85 -6.36
CA TYR A 73 6.03 -9.01 -7.21
C TYR A 73 4.93 -10.05 -7.02
N ASP A 74 4.62 -10.77 -8.08
CA ASP A 74 3.75 -11.93 -8.06
C ASP A 74 4.60 -13.20 -7.96
N LEU A 75 4.09 -14.23 -7.30
CA LEU A 75 4.71 -15.55 -7.28
C LEU A 75 4.07 -16.43 -8.36
N ASP A 76 4.89 -17.02 -9.21
CA ASP A 76 4.45 -18.02 -10.17
C ASP A 76 4.18 -19.37 -9.47
N GLU A 77 3.49 -20.28 -10.15
CA GLU A 77 3.22 -21.65 -9.65
C GLU A 77 4.51 -22.42 -9.28
N GLU A 78 5.65 -22.06 -9.88
CA GLU A 78 6.97 -22.60 -9.61
C GLU A 78 7.70 -21.90 -8.45
N GLY A 79 7.13 -20.85 -7.87
CA GLY A 79 7.71 -20.07 -6.78
C GLY A 79 8.72 -19.00 -7.24
N ASN A 80 8.82 -18.71 -8.53
CA ASN A 80 9.67 -17.64 -9.03
C ASN A 80 9.01 -16.28 -8.81
N GLN A 81 9.83 -15.28 -8.50
CA GLN A 81 9.39 -13.90 -8.31
C GLN A 81 9.24 -13.21 -9.67
N ASN A 82 8.04 -12.82 -10.03
CA ASN A 82 7.75 -12.04 -11.21
C ASN A 82 7.49 -10.58 -10.80
N ILE A 83 8.48 -9.71 -11.07
CA ILE A 83 8.42 -8.30 -10.67
C ILE A 83 7.52 -7.54 -11.65
N ARG A 84 6.50 -6.84 -11.14
CA ARG A 84 5.59 -6.04 -11.97
C ARG A 84 6.25 -4.81 -12.61
N CYS A 85 7.37 -4.35 -12.05
CA CYS A 85 8.08 -3.17 -12.53
C CYS A 85 8.77 -3.43 -13.87
N THR A 86 8.52 -2.55 -14.84
CA THR A 86 9.10 -2.62 -16.20
C THR A 86 10.16 -1.56 -16.45
N SER A 87 10.76 -0.97 -15.43
CA SER A 87 11.80 0.05 -15.53
C SER A 87 11.45 1.28 -16.41
N CYS A 88 10.17 1.60 -16.55
CA CYS A 88 9.71 2.68 -17.45
C CYS A 88 10.13 4.10 -17.01
N GLY A 89 10.60 4.27 -15.76
CA GLY A 89 11.09 5.53 -15.22
C GLY A 89 10.03 6.60 -14.94
N ILE A 90 8.74 6.29 -15.07
CA ILE A 90 7.65 7.26 -14.82
C ILE A 90 7.66 7.70 -13.36
N CYS A 91 7.80 6.77 -12.41
CA CYS A 91 7.83 7.06 -10.98
C CYS A 91 8.98 8.02 -10.60
N ALA A 92 10.16 7.89 -11.20
CA ALA A 92 11.28 8.79 -10.99
C ALA A 92 10.99 10.19 -11.56
N LYS A 93 10.34 10.28 -12.72
CA LYS A 93 9.99 11.57 -13.37
C LYS A 93 8.92 12.35 -12.63
N VAL A 94 7.92 11.68 -12.06
CA VAL A 94 6.82 12.32 -11.32
C VAL A 94 7.16 12.59 -9.86
N CYS A 95 8.30 12.11 -9.38
CA CYS A 95 8.74 12.29 -8.01
C CYS A 95 9.18 13.75 -7.76
N PRO A 96 8.48 14.53 -6.89
CA PRO A 96 8.84 15.93 -6.66
C PRO A 96 10.26 16.11 -6.07
N PRO A 97 10.66 15.33 -5.03
CA PRO A 97 12.01 15.42 -4.48
C PRO A 97 13.05 14.62 -5.29
N GLN A 98 12.64 13.91 -6.34
CA GLN A 98 13.51 13.08 -7.18
C GLN A 98 14.34 12.06 -6.37
N CYS A 99 13.70 11.38 -5.45
CA CYS A 99 14.33 10.41 -4.55
C CYS A 99 14.38 8.97 -5.10
N ILE A 100 14.05 8.76 -6.38
CA ILE A 100 13.98 7.44 -7.00
C ILE A 100 15.01 7.36 -8.12
N TRP A 101 15.89 6.35 -8.06
CA TRP A 101 16.87 6.02 -9.11
C TRP A 101 16.60 4.62 -9.63
N ILE A 102 16.64 4.48 -10.95
CA ILE A 102 16.36 3.23 -11.64
C ILE A 102 17.45 3.01 -12.67
N GLU A 103 18.12 1.87 -12.58
CA GLU A 103 19.06 1.42 -13.58
C GLU A 103 18.43 0.31 -14.42
N GLN A 104 18.46 0.53 -15.73
CA GLN A 104 17.91 -0.37 -16.72
C GLN A 104 19.07 -1.00 -17.51
N THR A 105 18.99 -2.30 -17.75
CA THR A 105 19.95 -2.96 -18.63
C THR A 105 19.36 -3.26 -19.98
N THR A 106 20.23 -3.47 -20.94
CA THR A 106 19.92 -3.93 -22.29
C THR A 106 20.38 -5.36 -22.44
N ASP A 107 19.57 -6.20 -23.05
CA ASP A 107 19.93 -7.55 -23.42
C ASP A 107 21.11 -7.51 -24.43
N PRO A 108 22.25 -8.14 -24.11
CA PRO A 108 23.44 -8.10 -24.97
C PRO A 108 23.22 -8.71 -26.34
N ASP A 109 22.29 -9.66 -26.47
CA ASP A 109 22.06 -10.39 -27.74
C ASP A 109 21.07 -9.66 -28.65
N THR A 110 20.04 -9.03 -28.09
CA THR A 110 18.95 -8.38 -28.85
C THR A 110 19.06 -6.86 -28.89
N GLY A 111 19.88 -6.25 -28.03
CA GLY A 111 20.00 -4.79 -27.88
C GLY A 111 18.73 -4.12 -27.37
N ARG A 112 17.76 -4.89 -26.90
CA ARG A 112 16.50 -4.38 -26.37
C ARG A 112 16.60 -4.14 -24.86
N PRO A 113 15.93 -3.11 -24.32
CA PRO A 113 15.89 -2.92 -22.89
C PRO A 113 15.17 -4.10 -22.22
N VAL A 114 15.79 -4.64 -21.18
CA VAL A 114 15.15 -5.66 -20.32
C VAL A 114 14.07 -4.98 -19.53
N PRO A 115 12.84 -5.53 -19.49
CA PRO A 115 11.73 -4.88 -18.80
C PRO A 115 11.92 -4.79 -17.28
N GLU A 116 12.73 -5.65 -16.69
CA GLU A 116 12.98 -5.64 -15.25
C GLU A 116 14.12 -4.66 -14.88
N PRO A 117 14.00 -3.88 -13.76
CA PRO A 117 15.08 -3.04 -13.29
C PRO A 117 16.24 -3.89 -12.74
N VAL A 118 17.47 -3.57 -13.15
CA VAL A 118 18.68 -4.14 -12.55
C VAL A 118 18.82 -3.61 -11.13
N GLU A 119 18.78 -2.31 -11.01
CA GLU A 119 18.84 -1.62 -9.74
C GLU A 119 17.68 -0.64 -9.60
N PHE A 120 17.17 -0.55 -8.38
CA PHE A 120 16.09 0.37 -8.03
C PHE A 120 16.34 0.87 -6.60
N TYR A 121 16.51 2.18 -6.45
CA TYR A 121 16.80 2.79 -5.17
C TYR A 121 15.80 3.87 -4.83
N ILE A 122 15.43 3.96 -3.57
CA ILE A 122 14.66 5.07 -3.00
C ILE A 122 15.37 5.60 -1.77
N ASP A 123 15.70 6.90 -1.78
CA ASP A 123 16.13 7.59 -0.55
C ASP A 123 14.89 8.02 0.22
N ILE A 124 14.62 7.31 1.32
CA ILE A 124 13.42 7.52 2.12
C ILE A 124 13.51 8.76 3.02
N ASP A 125 14.70 9.30 3.28
CA ASP A 125 14.87 10.52 4.07
C ASP A 125 14.42 11.78 3.33
N ILE A 126 14.55 11.77 2.01
CA ILE A 126 14.07 12.88 1.17
C ILE A 126 12.69 12.60 0.55
N CYS A 127 12.19 11.37 0.69
CA CYS A 127 10.87 11.00 0.24
C CYS A 127 9.80 11.72 1.07
N MET A 128 8.89 12.44 0.42
CA MET A 128 7.80 13.15 1.09
C MET A 128 6.51 12.30 1.21
N ASN A 129 6.57 11.02 0.92
CA ASN A 129 5.47 10.05 1.03
C ASN A 129 4.16 10.48 0.32
N CYS A 130 4.28 11.27 -0.76
CA CYS A 130 3.13 11.83 -1.48
C CYS A 130 2.31 10.79 -2.25
N GLY A 131 2.92 9.64 -2.62
CA GLY A 131 2.25 8.54 -3.33
C GLY A 131 2.13 8.73 -4.85
N TYR A 132 2.66 9.80 -5.45
CA TYR A 132 2.59 9.99 -6.91
C TYR A 132 3.25 8.85 -7.68
N CYS A 133 4.36 8.30 -7.18
CA CYS A 133 4.99 7.14 -7.80
C CYS A 133 4.03 5.95 -7.93
N ALA A 134 3.16 5.73 -6.94
CA ALA A 134 2.16 4.67 -6.96
C ALA A 134 0.96 5.03 -7.85
N GLU A 135 0.47 6.26 -7.80
CA GLU A 135 -0.69 6.70 -8.58
C GLU A 135 -0.41 6.75 -10.09
N TYR A 136 0.80 7.16 -10.49
CA TYR A 136 1.19 7.27 -11.89
C TYR A 136 1.81 5.99 -12.47
N CYS A 137 1.90 4.90 -11.71
CA CYS A 137 2.44 3.64 -12.20
C CYS A 137 1.42 2.92 -13.10
N PRO A 138 1.66 2.77 -14.42
CA PRO A 138 0.70 2.11 -15.31
C PRO A 138 0.64 0.59 -15.14
N PHE A 139 1.61 0.02 -14.42
CA PHE A 139 1.77 -1.43 -14.21
C PHE A 139 1.35 -1.88 -12.81
N ASP A 140 0.88 -0.96 -11.97
CA ASP A 140 0.55 -1.25 -10.57
C ASP A 140 1.70 -1.90 -9.79
N ALA A 141 2.94 -1.57 -10.17
CA ALA A 141 4.16 -2.19 -9.68
C ALA A 141 4.70 -1.56 -8.39
N ILE A 142 4.35 -0.31 -8.11
CA ILE A 142 4.79 0.41 -6.91
C ILE A 142 3.58 0.78 -6.08
N LYS A 143 3.63 0.54 -4.78
CA LYS A 143 2.54 0.77 -3.83
C LYS A 143 3.08 1.45 -2.57
N MET A 144 2.18 2.01 -1.75
CA MET A 144 2.54 2.68 -0.50
C MET A 144 2.34 1.75 0.69
N ASP A 145 3.36 1.67 1.54
CA ASP A 145 3.40 0.82 2.71
C ASP A 145 2.71 1.45 3.93
N HIS A 146 2.50 0.61 4.94
CA HIS A 146 2.05 0.99 6.27
C HIS A 146 3.19 0.98 7.31
N ASP A 147 4.41 0.59 6.91
CA ASP A 147 5.58 0.59 7.79
C ASP A 147 6.11 2.02 7.96
N TYR A 148 6.08 2.52 9.21
CA TYR A 148 6.47 3.89 9.56
C TYR A 148 7.59 3.98 10.60
N GLU A 149 8.06 2.84 11.12
CA GLU A 149 9.09 2.81 12.15
C GLU A 149 10.48 2.68 11.52
N LEU A 150 11.10 3.81 11.19
CA LEU A 150 12.32 3.87 10.41
C LEU A 150 13.53 4.43 11.18
N ALA A 151 13.46 4.47 12.49
CA ALA A 151 14.57 5.02 13.28
C ALA A 151 15.84 4.17 13.11
N SER A 152 16.95 4.82 12.74
CA SER A 152 18.26 4.20 12.64
C SER A 152 19.37 5.21 12.95
N TYR A 153 20.59 4.70 13.13
CA TYR A 153 21.78 5.54 13.38
C TYR A 153 22.59 5.83 12.11
N ASP A 154 22.34 5.10 11.03
CA ASP A 154 23.04 5.26 9.76
C ASP A 154 22.06 5.56 8.64
N ARG A 155 22.32 6.66 7.92
CA ARG A 155 21.50 7.08 6.80
C ARG A 155 21.76 6.25 5.55
N LYS A 156 23.00 5.97 5.20
CA LYS A 156 23.35 5.37 3.92
C LYS A 156 22.84 3.94 3.79
N GLU A 157 23.12 3.13 4.80
CA GLU A 157 22.75 1.71 4.78
C GLU A 157 21.29 1.48 5.18
N ALA A 158 20.76 2.32 6.06
CA ALA A 158 19.44 2.10 6.61
C ALA A 158 18.31 2.80 5.85
N HIS A 159 18.57 3.94 5.17
CA HIS A 159 17.53 4.78 4.60
C HIS A 159 17.61 4.93 3.07
N ILE A 160 18.61 4.36 2.42
CA ILE A 160 18.60 4.15 0.98
C ILE A 160 18.14 2.72 0.73
N PHE A 161 16.87 2.56 0.37
CA PHE A 161 16.27 1.26 0.12
C PHE A 161 16.63 0.79 -1.27
N ASP A 162 17.27 -0.35 -1.35
CA ASP A 162 17.59 -1.05 -2.59
C ASP A 162 16.40 -1.88 -3.10
N LYS A 163 16.54 -2.43 -4.29
CA LYS A 163 15.53 -3.27 -4.94
C LYS A 163 15.08 -4.43 -4.03
N GLU A 164 16.00 -5.11 -3.37
CA GLU A 164 15.69 -6.28 -2.55
C GLU A 164 14.81 -5.92 -1.36
N ARG A 165 15.15 -4.82 -0.70
CA ARG A 165 14.39 -4.31 0.46
C ARG A 165 13.02 -3.76 0.08
N LEU A 166 12.90 -3.21 -1.13
CA LEU A 166 11.64 -2.67 -1.65
C LEU A 166 10.69 -3.74 -2.14
N LEU A 167 11.18 -4.94 -2.50
CA LEU A 167 10.35 -6.00 -3.04
C LEU A 167 9.49 -6.66 -1.95
N LYS A 168 8.17 -6.62 -2.15
CA LYS A 168 7.20 -7.29 -1.28
C LYS A 168 6.19 -8.08 -2.11
N PRO A 169 5.72 -9.25 -1.61
CA PRO A 169 4.77 -10.06 -2.35
C PRO A 169 3.39 -9.38 -2.46
N ALA A 170 2.64 -9.71 -3.51
CA ALA A 170 1.29 -9.21 -3.72
C ALA A 170 0.34 -9.57 -2.56
N GLU A 171 0.58 -10.69 -1.88
CA GLU A 171 -0.17 -11.09 -0.69
C GLU A 171 0.00 -10.10 0.48
N TYR A 172 1.21 -9.55 0.64
CA TYR A 172 1.45 -8.50 1.64
C TYR A 172 0.61 -7.27 1.34
N TYR A 173 0.56 -6.85 0.06
CA TYR A 173 -0.27 -5.74 -0.37
C TYR A 173 -1.76 -5.99 -0.12
N ALA A 174 -2.25 -7.20 -0.41
CA ALA A 174 -3.61 -7.62 -0.10
C ALA A 174 -3.92 -7.54 1.40
N GLY A 175 -2.96 -7.86 2.25
CA GLY A 175 -3.12 -7.79 3.71
C GLY A 175 -3.25 -6.36 4.25
N ILE A 176 -2.49 -5.40 3.72
CA ILE A 176 -2.51 -4.01 4.20
C ILE A 176 -3.60 -3.15 3.53
N ARG A 177 -4.02 -3.49 2.29
CA ARG A 177 -5.01 -2.74 1.50
C ARG A 177 -6.01 -3.66 0.79
N PRO A 178 -6.85 -4.40 1.51
CA PRO A 178 -7.72 -5.42 0.92
C PRO A 178 -8.69 -4.87 -0.11
N ARG A 179 -9.36 -3.75 0.17
CA ARG A 179 -10.35 -3.15 -0.76
C ARG A 179 -9.69 -2.62 -2.03
N ASN A 180 -8.52 -2.00 -1.90
CA ASN A 180 -7.77 -1.48 -3.04
C ASN A 180 -7.26 -2.63 -3.89
N PHE A 181 -6.75 -3.69 -3.27
CA PHE A 181 -6.28 -4.89 -3.95
C PHE A 181 -7.40 -5.56 -4.75
N GLU A 182 -8.57 -5.80 -4.15
CA GLU A 182 -9.73 -6.39 -4.83
C GLU A 182 -10.14 -5.56 -6.07
N ARG A 183 -10.25 -4.26 -5.91
CA ARG A 183 -10.60 -3.36 -7.01
C ARG A 183 -9.58 -3.37 -8.15
N GLU A 184 -8.29 -3.37 -7.82
CA GLU A 184 -7.21 -3.39 -8.80
C GLU A 184 -7.15 -4.73 -9.54
N GLU A 185 -7.38 -5.85 -8.84
CA GLU A 185 -7.47 -7.17 -9.43
C GLU A 185 -8.66 -7.30 -10.40
N GLU A 186 -9.81 -6.75 -10.06
CA GLU A 186 -10.97 -6.71 -10.96
C GLU A 186 -10.63 -5.94 -12.25
N ILE A 187 -10.02 -4.75 -12.12
CA ILE A 187 -9.60 -3.94 -13.26
C ILE A 187 -8.55 -4.69 -14.10
N ARG A 188 -7.60 -5.38 -13.48
CA ARG A 188 -6.57 -6.17 -14.15
C ARG A 188 -7.19 -7.31 -14.95
N ARG A 189 -8.08 -8.08 -14.34
CA ARG A 189 -8.82 -9.17 -15.02
C ARG A 189 -9.64 -8.66 -16.21
N GLU A 190 -10.31 -7.52 -16.07
CA GLU A 190 -11.04 -6.91 -17.19
C GLU A 190 -10.11 -6.48 -18.34
N LYS A 191 -8.94 -5.88 -18.00
CA LYS A 191 -7.94 -5.48 -19.00
C LYS A 191 -7.38 -6.69 -19.73
N GLU A 192 -7.08 -7.77 -19.03
CA GLU A 192 -6.60 -9.03 -19.60
C GLU A 192 -7.66 -9.69 -20.49
N ALA A 193 -8.89 -9.75 -20.03
CA ALA A 193 -10.00 -10.27 -20.84
C ALA A 193 -10.21 -9.46 -22.14
N LYS A 194 -10.13 -8.13 -22.07
CA LYS A 194 -10.21 -7.25 -23.24
C LYS A 194 -9.03 -7.45 -24.19
N LYS A 195 -7.80 -7.62 -23.68
CA LYS A 195 -6.62 -7.93 -24.50
C LYS A 195 -6.76 -9.28 -25.19
N ALA A 196 -7.13 -10.32 -24.46
CA ALA A 196 -7.35 -11.66 -25.02
C ALA A 196 -8.45 -11.67 -26.12
N ALA A 197 -9.53 -10.93 -25.90
CA ALA A 197 -10.58 -10.77 -26.90
C ALA A 197 -10.09 -10.02 -28.15
N ALA A 198 -9.30 -8.97 -27.98
CA ALA A 198 -8.72 -8.21 -29.08
C ALA A 198 -7.70 -9.04 -29.89
N GLU A 199 -6.90 -9.87 -29.24
CA GLU A 199 -5.94 -10.77 -29.89
C GLU A 199 -6.69 -11.85 -30.70
N LYS A 200 -7.73 -12.46 -30.15
CA LYS A 200 -8.57 -13.42 -30.89
C LYS A 200 -9.21 -12.78 -32.12
N ALA A 201 -9.80 -11.58 -31.98
CA ALA A 201 -10.39 -10.85 -33.10
C ALA A 201 -9.34 -10.47 -34.16
N LYS A 202 -8.11 -10.15 -33.77
CA LYS A 202 -7.01 -9.86 -34.68
C LYS A 202 -6.54 -11.14 -35.43
N ALA A 203 -6.46 -12.26 -34.72
CA ALA A 203 -6.12 -13.55 -35.31
C ALA A 203 -7.19 -14.01 -36.32
N GLU A 204 -8.49 -13.87 -36.00
CA GLU A 204 -9.58 -14.18 -36.91
C GLU A 204 -9.59 -13.30 -38.18
N ARG A 205 -9.28 -12.00 -38.02
CA ARG A 205 -9.16 -11.08 -39.15
C ARG A 205 -7.97 -11.43 -40.06
N SER A 206 -6.82 -11.83 -39.46
CA SER A 206 -5.65 -12.26 -40.22
C SER A 206 -5.89 -13.56 -40.97
N ALA A 207 -6.59 -14.52 -40.34
CA ALA A 207 -6.99 -15.78 -40.98
C ALA A 207 -7.98 -15.57 -42.15
N LYS A 208 -8.98 -14.69 -42.01
CA LYS A 208 -9.86 -14.33 -43.09
C LYS A 208 -9.16 -13.67 -44.27
N ARG A 209 -8.22 -12.76 -44.00
CA ARG A 209 -7.42 -12.14 -45.08
C ARG A 209 -6.54 -13.12 -45.82
N ALA A 210 -5.99 -14.13 -45.14
CA ALA A 210 -5.19 -15.18 -45.75
C ALA A 210 -6.05 -16.07 -46.67
N SER A 211 -7.30 -16.37 -46.29
CA SER A 211 -8.23 -17.17 -47.08
C SER A 211 -8.87 -16.43 -48.29
N GLU A 212 -8.84 -15.10 -48.29
CA GLU A 212 -9.31 -14.28 -49.42
C GLU A 212 -8.20 -13.98 -50.45
N SER A 213 -6.96 -14.32 -50.16
CA SER A 213 -5.79 -14.10 -51.03
C SER A 213 -5.35 -15.33 -51.79
N GLU A 214 -6.04 -16.47 -51.63
CA GLU A 214 -5.91 -17.69 -52.44
C GLU A 214 -7.02 -17.76 -53.48
#